data_026f306fe702f967158c5ab92e5bf9ea
#
_entry.id   026f306fe702f967158c5ab92e5bf9ea
#
_cell.length_a   1.000
_cell.length_b   1.000
_cell.length_c   1.000
_cell.angle_alpha   90.00
_cell.angle_beta   90.00
_cell.angle_gamma   90.00
#
_symmetry.space_group_name_H-M   'P 1'
#
loop_
_entity.id
_entity.type
_entity.pdbx_description
1 polymer ?
#
loop_
_entity_poly.entity_id
_entity_poly.type
_entity_poly.pdbx_seq_one_letter_code
_entity_poly.pdbx_strand_id
1 'polypeptide(L)'
;KTGRLYGGQIVGYDGVDKRIDELALVIKHEGTIYDLMKVEQAYAPPFSSAKDPVALAGYVAEDIITGKTNPVYWRELRDIEMENKFLLDVRTPDEYSLGSLPGAVNIPLDELRDRLAELPKDKMIYTFCAVGLRGYLAYRILTQHGFDKVRNLSGGLKTYRAATAPIIIREEN
;
A
#
# COMPACT_ATOMS: atom_id res chain seq x y z
N LYS A 1 19.42 -5.75 -6.32
CA LYS A 1 18.33 -6.54 -5.70
C LYS A 1 17.84 -7.52 -6.76
N THR A 2 17.88 -8.83 -6.47
CA THR A 2 17.58 -9.90 -7.45
C THR A 2 16.09 -10.20 -7.55
N GLY A 3 15.29 -9.74 -6.60
CA GLY A 3 13.87 -10.08 -6.48
C GLY A 3 13.59 -11.51 -6.01
N ARG A 4 14.61 -12.27 -5.55
CA ARG A 4 14.45 -13.63 -5.04
C ARG A 4 13.51 -13.67 -3.85
N LEU A 5 12.62 -14.66 -3.82
CA LEU A 5 11.70 -14.92 -2.70
C LEU A 5 12.38 -15.78 -1.64
N TYR A 6 12.24 -15.36 -0.37
CA TYR A 6 12.78 -16.08 0.79
C TYR A 6 11.72 -16.54 1.77
N GLY A 7 10.51 -16.03 1.64
CA GLY A 7 9.39 -16.37 2.50
C GLY A 7 8.12 -15.65 2.07
N GLY A 8 6.99 -16.05 2.65
CA GLY A 8 5.71 -15.42 2.44
C GLY A 8 4.77 -15.67 3.61
N GLN A 9 3.83 -14.76 3.80
CA GLN A 9 2.74 -14.88 4.75
C GLN A 9 1.47 -14.37 4.11
N ILE A 10 0.38 -15.10 4.28
CA ILE A 10 -0.93 -14.71 3.81
C ILE A 10 -1.91 -14.79 4.98
N VAL A 11 -2.72 -13.75 5.13
CA VAL A 11 -3.81 -13.68 6.10
C VAL A 11 -5.08 -13.32 5.38
N GLY A 12 -6.13 -14.08 5.55
CA GLY A 12 -7.41 -13.86 4.87
C GLY A 12 -8.47 -14.85 5.31
N TYR A 13 -9.67 -14.72 4.73
CA TYR A 13 -10.82 -15.57 5.05
C TYR A 13 -11.08 -16.64 3.99
N ASP A 14 -10.56 -16.45 2.76
CA ASP A 14 -10.82 -17.34 1.64
C ASP A 14 -9.62 -17.42 0.68
N GLY A 15 -9.37 -18.60 0.11
CA GLY A 15 -8.33 -18.84 -0.88
C GLY A 15 -6.89 -18.63 -0.39
N VAL A 16 -6.66 -18.67 0.93
CA VAL A 16 -5.34 -18.51 1.56
C VAL A 16 -4.46 -19.72 1.28
N ASP A 17 -5.03 -20.91 1.38
CA ASP A 17 -4.39 -22.21 1.16
C ASP A 17 -3.77 -22.32 -0.24
N LYS A 18 -4.56 -22.08 -1.27
CA LYS A 18 -4.08 -22.08 -2.67
C LYS A 18 -2.90 -21.14 -2.87
N ARG A 19 -3.01 -19.92 -2.37
CA ARG A 19 -2.02 -18.87 -2.61
C ARG A 19 -0.73 -19.06 -1.84
N ILE A 20 -0.79 -19.62 -0.63
CA ILE A 20 0.43 -19.92 0.13
C ILE A 20 1.19 -21.09 -0.51
N ASP A 21 0.49 -22.05 -1.12
CA ASP A 21 1.12 -23.15 -1.86
C ASP A 21 1.82 -22.65 -3.12
N GLU A 22 1.24 -21.68 -3.85
CA GLU A 22 1.90 -21.04 -4.98
C GLU A 22 3.20 -20.36 -4.55
N LEU A 23 3.20 -19.60 -3.45
CA LEU A 23 4.43 -18.99 -2.91
C LEU A 23 5.45 -20.05 -2.50
N ALA A 24 5.01 -21.11 -1.83
CA ALA A 24 5.88 -22.19 -1.38
C ALA A 24 6.59 -22.89 -2.56
N LEU A 25 5.88 -23.12 -3.67
CA LEU A 25 6.46 -23.68 -4.90
C LEU A 25 7.49 -22.76 -5.51
N VAL A 26 7.20 -21.46 -5.63
CA VAL A 26 8.17 -20.50 -6.18
C VAL A 26 9.41 -20.40 -5.29
N ILE A 27 9.25 -20.37 -3.97
CA ILE A 27 10.37 -20.36 -3.00
C ILE A 27 11.20 -21.64 -3.13
N LYS A 28 10.55 -22.82 -3.21
CA LYS A 28 11.21 -24.13 -3.35
C LYS A 28 12.09 -24.20 -4.60
N HIS A 29 11.66 -23.59 -5.69
CA HIS A 29 12.40 -23.53 -6.95
C HIS A 29 13.34 -22.32 -7.05
N GLU A 30 13.66 -21.68 -5.93
CA GLU A 30 14.55 -20.52 -5.87
C GLU A 30 14.08 -19.33 -6.74
N GLY A 31 12.78 -19.25 -7.00
CA GLY A 31 12.16 -18.27 -7.88
C GLY A 31 12.17 -16.84 -7.31
N THR A 32 11.71 -15.94 -8.14
CA THR A 32 11.74 -14.49 -7.94
C THR A 32 10.32 -13.89 -7.97
N ILE A 33 10.21 -12.61 -7.63
CA ILE A 33 8.97 -11.85 -7.83
C ILE A 33 8.51 -11.85 -9.30
N TYR A 34 9.45 -11.95 -10.25
CA TYR A 34 9.12 -11.99 -11.67
C TYR A 34 8.46 -13.32 -12.08
N ASP A 35 8.74 -14.38 -11.33
CA ASP A 35 8.07 -15.66 -11.53
C ASP A 35 6.63 -15.59 -11.02
N LEU A 36 6.38 -14.91 -9.89
CA LEU A 36 5.02 -14.66 -9.40
C LEU A 36 4.14 -13.89 -10.41
N MET A 37 4.74 -12.93 -11.12
CA MET A 37 4.04 -12.13 -12.13
C MET A 37 3.62 -12.94 -13.37
N LYS A 38 4.25 -14.09 -13.59
CA LYS A 38 4.05 -14.96 -14.76
C LYS A 38 3.19 -16.18 -14.44
N VAL A 39 2.80 -16.39 -13.18
CA VAL A 39 1.94 -17.52 -12.83
C VAL A 39 0.58 -17.35 -13.51
N GLU A 40 0.19 -18.33 -14.30
CA GLU A 40 -1.13 -18.43 -14.92
C GLU A 40 -2.06 -19.22 -14.00
N GLN A 41 -2.75 -18.52 -13.12
CA GLN A 41 -3.73 -19.16 -12.23
C GLN A 41 -5.00 -19.54 -12.98
N ALA A 42 -5.58 -20.66 -12.58
CA ALA A 42 -6.92 -21.02 -13.04
C ALA A 42 -7.92 -19.94 -12.59
N TYR A 43 -8.61 -19.34 -13.55
CA TYR A 43 -9.54 -18.24 -13.33
C TYR A 43 -10.93 -18.56 -13.85
N ALA A 44 -11.93 -18.26 -13.02
CA ALA A 44 -13.29 -18.05 -13.45
C ALA A 44 -13.98 -17.05 -12.49
N PRO A 45 -14.84 -16.14 -12.97
CA PRO A 45 -15.44 -15.07 -12.16
C PRO A 45 -16.01 -15.50 -10.81
N PRO A 46 -16.67 -16.67 -10.67
CA PRO A 46 -17.18 -17.10 -9.37
C PRO A 46 -16.11 -17.46 -8.32
N PHE A 47 -14.87 -17.73 -8.74
CA PHE A 47 -13.84 -18.29 -7.86
C PHE A 47 -12.67 -17.34 -7.58
N SER A 48 -12.36 -16.41 -8.48
CA SER A 48 -11.25 -15.48 -8.30
C SER A 48 -11.37 -14.25 -9.20
N SER A 49 -10.51 -13.28 -8.95
CA SER A 49 -10.30 -12.12 -9.84
C SER A 49 -9.36 -12.49 -10.97
N ALA A 50 -9.47 -11.81 -12.12
CA ALA A 50 -8.60 -12.01 -13.28
C ALA A 50 -7.11 -11.76 -12.97
N LYS A 51 -6.83 -10.88 -12.02
CA LYS A 51 -5.50 -10.68 -11.43
C LYS A 51 -5.50 -11.22 -10.00
N ASP A 52 -4.78 -12.32 -9.79
CA ASP A 52 -4.66 -12.93 -8.47
C ASP A 52 -3.76 -12.08 -7.55
N PRO A 53 -4.03 -12.04 -6.22
CA PRO A 53 -3.19 -11.35 -5.25
C PRO A 53 -1.71 -11.76 -5.27
N VAL A 54 -1.37 -13.01 -5.62
CA VAL A 54 0.02 -13.46 -5.76
C VAL A 54 0.73 -12.72 -6.89
N ALA A 55 0.10 -12.62 -8.07
CA ALA A 55 0.64 -11.85 -9.18
C ALA A 55 0.73 -10.35 -8.83
N LEU A 56 -0.30 -9.79 -8.15
CA LEU A 56 -0.28 -8.41 -7.68
C LEU A 56 0.87 -8.14 -6.70
N ALA A 57 1.17 -9.07 -5.80
CA ALA A 57 2.33 -8.97 -4.90
C ALA A 57 3.64 -8.89 -5.68
N GLY A 58 3.77 -9.67 -6.76
CA GLY A 58 4.91 -9.58 -7.69
C GLY A 58 5.05 -8.20 -8.32
N TYR A 59 3.97 -7.63 -8.86
CA TYR A 59 3.97 -6.27 -9.45
C TYR A 59 4.33 -5.19 -8.44
N VAL A 60 3.76 -5.25 -7.23
CA VAL A 60 4.09 -4.28 -6.16
C VAL A 60 5.56 -4.38 -5.77
N ALA A 61 6.10 -5.60 -5.66
CA ALA A 61 7.50 -5.82 -5.32
C ALA A 61 8.44 -5.33 -6.45
N GLU A 62 8.06 -5.50 -7.72
CA GLU A 62 8.79 -4.92 -8.85
C GLU A 62 8.83 -3.39 -8.76
N ASP A 63 7.69 -2.75 -8.53
CA ASP A 63 7.60 -1.30 -8.40
C ASP A 63 8.49 -0.77 -7.27
N ILE A 64 8.61 -1.50 -6.15
CA ILE A 64 9.52 -1.15 -5.05
C ILE A 64 10.98 -1.32 -5.47
N ILE A 65 11.34 -2.43 -6.11
CA ILE A 65 12.72 -2.73 -6.51
C ILE A 65 13.22 -1.75 -7.57
N THR A 66 12.35 -1.37 -8.50
CA THR A 66 12.67 -0.45 -9.60
C THR A 66 12.54 1.03 -9.22
N GLY A 67 12.10 1.32 -7.99
CA GLY A 67 11.92 2.70 -7.51
C GLY A 67 10.68 3.41 -8.06
N LYS A 68 9.77 2.69 -8.71
CA LYS A 68 8.50 3.24 -9.18
C LYS A 68 7.54 3.57 -8.04
N THR A 69 7.77 3.03 -6.85
CA THR A 69 7.09 3.39 -5.61
C THR A 69 8.04 3.35 -4.42
N ASN A 70 7.75 4.18 -3.42
CA ASN A 70 8.49 4.25 -2.15
C ASN A 70 7.47 4.11 -1.00
N PRO A 71 7.16 2.89 -0.54
CA PRO A 71 6.20 2.70 0.52
C PRO A 71 6.74 3.12 1.88
N VAL A 72 5.86 3.61 2.74
CA VAL A 72 6.05 3.72 4.18
C VAL A 72 5.09 2.76 4.87
N TYR A 73 5.54 2.10 5.93
CA TYR A 73 4.72 1.19 6.70
C TYR A 73 4.16 1.89 7.94
N TRP A 74 3.05 1.39 8.48
CA TRP A 74 2.34 2.01 9.58
C TRP A 74 3.20 2.25 10.83
N ARG A 75 4.12 1.33 11.16
CA ARG A 75 5.05 1.48 12.29
C ARG A 75 5.97 2.68 12.09
N GLU A 76 6.62 2.74 10.94
CA GLU A 76 7.51 3.84 10.59
C GLU A 76 6.75 5.18 10.59
N LEU A 77 5.58 5.24 9.93
CA LEU A 77 4.80 6.47 9.88
C LEU A 77 4.34 6.95 11.26
N ARG A 78 3.98 6.03 12.15
CA ARG A 78 3.58 6.34 13.54
C ARG A 78 4.70 7.04 14.29
N ASP A 79 5.93 6.56 14.12
CA ASP A 79 7.10 6.97 14.92
C ASP A 79 7.76 8.26 14.38
N ILE A 80 7.34 8.78 13.21
CA ILE A 80 7.81 10.06 12.67
C ILE A 80 7.08 11.21 13.37
N GLU A 81 7.84 12.21 13.83
CA GLU A 81 7.29 13.44 14.43
C GLU A 81 6.43 14.24 13.43
N MET A 82 5.36 14.86 13.93
CA MET A 82 4.39 15.59 13.08
C MET A 82 5.00 16.74 12.31
N GLU A 83 5.98 17.45 12.88
CA GLU A 83 6.67 18.56 12.24
C GLU A 83 7.51 18.15 11.03
N ASN A 84 7.94 16.87 10.98
CA ASN A 84 8.78 16.31 9.93
C ASN A 84 7.98 15.61 8.82
N LYS A 85 6.65 15.60 8.90
CA LYS A 85 5.80 14.95 7.92
C LYS A 85 4.66 15.85 7.44
N PHE A 86 4.27 15.67 6.19
CA PHE A 86 3.05 16.21 5.62
C PHE A 86 2.14 15.04 5.22
N LEU A 87 1.02 14.89 5.88
CA LEU A 87 0.08 13.80 5.63
C LEU A 87 -0.95 14.25 4.58
N LEU A 88 -0.95 13.60 3.42
CA LEU A 88 -1.87 13.92 2.32
C LEU A 88 -2.91 12.81 2.16
N ASP A 89 -4.13 13.08 2.59
CA ASP A 89 -5.29 12.21 2.38
C ASP A 89 -5.92 12.49 1.02
N VAL A 90 -5.84 11.52 0.10
CA VAL A 90 -6.36 11.67 -1.26
C VAL A 90 -7.72 10.99 -1.46
N ARG A 91 -8.44 10.76 -0.37
CA ARG A 91 -9.83 10.29 -0.42
C ARG A 91 -10.79 11.42 -0.76
N THR A 92 -12.04 11.08 -1.01
CA THR A 92 -13.09 12.09 -1.19
C THR A 92 -13.32 12.91 0.09
N PRO A 93 -13.89 14.13 -0.01
CA PRO A 93 -14.25 14.92 1.18
C PRO A 93 -15.18 14.18 2.14
N ASP A 94 -16.12 13.41 1.61
CA ASP A 94 -17.06 12.62 2.42
C ASP A 94 -16.32 11.53 3.22
N GLU A 95 -15.39 10.80 2.57
CA GLU A 95 -14.55 9.83 3.28
C GLU A 95 -13.65 10.49 4.35
N TYR A 96 -13.15 11.69 4.07
CA TYR A 96 -12.32 12.45 5.00
C TYR A 96 -13.12 12.93 6.22
N SER A 97 -14.36 13.37 6.01
CA SER A 97 -15.27 13.83 7.09
C SER A 97 -15.59 12.73 8.11
N LEU A 98 -15.55 11.45 7.67
CA LEU A 98 -15.69 10.28 8.55
C LEU A 98 -14.42 9.99 9.38
N GLY A 99 -13.44 10.88 9.31
CA GLY A 99 -12.20 10.84 10.06
C GLY A 99 -10.99 10.47 9.20
N SER A 100 -9.82 10.99 9.60
CA SER A 100 -8.53 10.81 8.94
C SER A 100 -7.42 10.62 9.96
N LEU A 101 -6.16 10.66 9.52
CA LEU A 101 -5.01 10.76 10.40
C LEU A 101 -4.93 12.18 10.98
N PRO A 102 -4.59 12.34 12.26
CA PRO A 102 -4.44 13.66 12.86
C PRO A 102 -3.46 14.54 12.06
N GLY A 103 -3.86 15.78 11.77
CA GLY A 103 -3.05 16.72 10.98
C GLY A 103 -2.96 16.45 9.49
N ALA A 104 -3.73 15.49 8.96
CA ALA A 104 -3.77 15.26 7.52
C ALA A 104 -4.52 16.37 6.79
N VAL A 105 -4.01 16.75 5.63
CA VAL A 105 -4.66 17.66 4.66
C VAL A 105 -5.38 16.81 3.62
N ASN A 106 -6.62 17.16 3.30
CA ASN A 106 -7.37 16.47 2.26
C ASN A 106 -7.27 17.22 0.92
N ILE A 107 -6.74 16.53 -0.07
CA ILE A 107 -6.81 16.91 -1.48
C ILE A 107 -7.23 15.65 -2.24
N PRO A 108 -8.48 15.57 -2.70
CA PRO A 108 -8.94 14.42 -3.46
C PRO A 108 -8.04 14.12 -4.66
N LEU A 109 -7.87 12.83 -4.98
CA LEU A 109 -6.98 12.40 -6.06
C LEU A 109 -7.29 13.10 -7.39
N ASP A 110 -8.57 13.31 -7.67
CA ASP A 110 -9.03 13.89 -8.94
C ASP A 110 -8.70 15.40 -9.02
N GLU A 111 -8.58 16.08 -7.89
CA GLU A 111 -8.21 17.49 -7.80
C GLU A 111 -6.68 17.71 -7.67
N LEU A 112 -5.93 16.65 -7.38
CA LEU A 112 -4.53 16.76 -6.96
C LEU A 112 -3.65 17.48 -7.98
N ARG A 113 -3.87 17.24 -9.29
CA ARG A 113 -3.06 17.87 -10.35
C ARG A 113 -3.23 19.39 -10.41
N ASP A 114 -4.42 19.88 -10.11
CA ASP A 114 -4.74 21.31 -10.14
C ASP A 114 -4.30 22.03 -8.86
N ARG A 115 -4.03 21.26 -7.80
CA ARG A 115 -3.73 21.78 -6.46
C ARG A 115 -2.30 21.49 -5.98
N LEU A 116 -1.40 21.14 -6.89
CA LEU A 116 0.01 20.84 -6.56
C LEU A 116 0.74 22.01 -5.89
N ALA A 117 0.33 23.26 -6.20
CA ALA A 117 0.91 24.45 -5.61
C ALA A 117 0.66 24.61 -4.10
N GLU A 118 -0.33 23.90 -3.56
CA GLU A 118 -0.66 23.91 -2.12
C GLU A 118 0.29 23.03 -1.30
N LEU A 119 1.07 22.18 -1.96
CA LEU A 119 1.90 21.16 -1.30
C LEU A 119 3.31 21.69 -0.98
N PRO A 120 3.86 21.38 0.21
CA PRO A 120 5.21 21.77 0.56
C PRO A 120 6.24 20.95 -0.25
N LYS A 121 7.26 21.64 -0.78
CA LYS A 121 8.37 20.98 -1.49
C LYS A 121 9.54 20.60 -0.57
N ASP A 122 9.60 21.19 0.60
CA ASP A 122 10.67 21.02 1.59
C ASP A 122 10.42 19.86 2.56
N LYS A 123 9.15 19.46 2.75
CA LYS A 123 8.76 18.37 3.67
C LYS A 123 8.58 17.03 2.96
N MET A 124 8.73 15.95 3.72
CA MET A 124 8.36 14.61 3.26
C MET A 124 6.83 14.48 3.23
N ILE A 125 6.28 14.20 2.06
CA ILE A 125 4.84 14.01 1.84
C ILE A 125 4.53 12.52 1.94
N TYR A 126 3.59 12.18 2.78
CA TYR A 126 3.07 10.81 2.94
C TYR A 126 1.66 10.76 2.38
N THR A 127 1.51 10.19 1.18
CA THR A 127 0.22 10.01 0.54
C THR A 127 -0.50 8.80 1.09
N PHE A 128 -1.81 8.88 1.29
CA PHE A 128 -2.63 7.73 1.68
C PHE A 128 -4.07 7.87 1.21
N CYS A 129 -4.74 6.73 1.12
CA CYS A 129 -6.19 6.64 0.93
C CYS A 129 -6.74 5.55 1.86
N ALA A 130 -7.91 4.97 1.55
CA ALA A 130 -8.51 3.92 2.36
C ALA A 130 -7.62 2.65 2.45
N VAL A 131 -7.12 2.14 1.31
CA VAL A 131 -6.42 0.84 1.22
C VAL A 131 -5.06 0.88 0.49
N GLY A 132 -4.65 2.02 -0.11
CA GLY A 132 -3.32 2.22 -0.69
C GLY A 132 -3.29 2.56 -2.18
N LEU A 133 -4.25 2.14 -3.02
CA LEU A 133 -4.19 2.35 -4.48
C LEU A 133 -4.22 3.83 -4.88
N ARG A 134 -5.20 4.60 -4.42
CA ARG A 134 -5.26 6.05 -4.70
C ARG A 134 -4.05 6.78 -4.13
N GLY A 135 -3.52 6.35 -2.97
CA GLY A 135 -2.27 6.86 -2.41
C GLY A 135 -1.08 6.60 -3.33
N TYR A 136 -0.98 5.40 -3.93
CA TYR A 136 0.03 5.09 -4.95
C TYR A 136 -0.10 5.97 -6.21
N LEU A 137 -1.33 6.17 -6.71
CA LEU A 137 -1.56 7.05 -7.85
C LEU A 137 -1.15 8.50 -7.54
N ALA A 138 -1.46 8.99 -6.33
CA ALA A 138 -1.02 10.30 -5.86
C ALA A 138 0.52 10.39 -5.79
N TYR A 139 1.18 9.37 -5.23
CA TYR A 139 2.63 9.26 -5.24
C TYR A 139 3.19 9.41 -6.67
N ARG A 140 2.62 8.70 -7.64
CA ARG A 140 3.03 8.78 -9.06
C ARG A 140 2.81 10.16 -9.66
N ILE A 141 1.67 10.80 -9.37
CA ILE A 141 1.40 12.17 -9.82
C ILE A 141 2.46 13.12 -9.25
N LEU A 142 2.70 13.08 -7.96
CA LEU A 142 3.64 13.98 -7.31
C LEU A 142 5.07 13.82 -7.83
N THR A 143 5.56 12.58 -7.91
CA THR A 143 6.93 12.33 -8.42
C THR A 143 7.11 12.75 -9.86
N GLN A 144 6.09 12.59 -10.71
CA GLN A 144 6.12 13.07 -12.11
C GLN A 144 6.08 14.60 -12.24
N HIS A 145 5.65 15.31 -11.19
CA HIS A 145 5.64 16.79 -11.14
C HIS A 145 6.79 17.35 -10.28
N GLY A 146 7.84 16.58 -10.07
CA GLY A 146 9.09 17.05 -9.46
C GLY A 146 9.06 17.11 -7.92
N PHE A 147 8.20 16.33 -7.27
CA PHE A 147 8.25 16.14 -5.82
C PHE A 147 9.14 14.93 -5.50
N ASP A 148 10.34 15.18 -5.00
CA ASP A 148 11.32 14.11 -4.69
C ASP A 148 11.10 13.47 -3.32
N LYS A 149 10.43 14.19 -2.41
CA LYS A 149 10.19 13.76 -1.03
C LYS A 149 8.76 13.23 -0.86
N VAL A 150 8.46 12.07 -1.46
CA VAL A 150 7.13 11.47 -1.39
C VAL A 150 7.21 10.00 -1.03
N ARG A 151 6.31 9.53 -0.17
CA ARG A 151 6.12 8.11 0.15
C ARG A 151 4.64 7.78 0.24
N ASN A 152 4.26 6.54 -0.10
CA ASN A 152 2.88 6.06 -0.01
C ASN A 152 2.67 5.13 1.19
N LEU A 153 1.65 5.39 2.01
CA LEU A 153 1.30 4.53 3.14
C LEU A 153 0.74 3.18 2.64
N SER A 154 1.54 2.15 2.83
CA SER A 154 1.16 0.77 2.49
C SER A 154 -0.06 0.32 3.30
N GLY A 155 -1.07 -0.23 2.61
CA GLY A 155 -2.33 -0.64 3.23
C GLY A 155 -3.28 0.50 3.62
N GLY A 156 -2.85 1.75 3.45
CA GLY A 156 -3.67 2.95 3.68
C GLY A 156 -4.19 3.11 5.11
N LEU A 157 -5.19 3.97 5.25
CA LEU A 157 -5.80 4.31 6.55
C LEU A 157 -6.41 3.09 7.25
N LYS A 158 -6.98 2.15 6.50
CA LYS A 158 -7.61 0.95 7.07
C LYS A 158 -6.59 0.09 7.84
N THR A 159 -5.45 -0.20 7.22
CA THR A 159 -4.37 -0.96 7.86
C THR A 159 -3.75 -0.19 9.02
N TYR A 160 -3.51 1.10 8.84
CA TYR A 160 -2.97 1.94 9.92
C TYR A 160 -3.85 1.91 11.16
N ARG A 161 -5.16 2.15 11.01
CA ARG A 161 -6.13 2.13 12.12
C ARG A 161 -6.21 0.77 12.79
N ALA A 162 -6.28 -0.30 12.01
CA ALA A 162 -6.34 -1.66 12.57
C ALA A 162 -5.09 -2.01 13.37
N ALA A 163 -3.91 -1.59 12.88
CA ALA A 163 -2.63 -1.90 13.53
C ALA A 163 -2.31 -1.00 14.74
N THR A 164 -2.94 0.17 14.85
CA THR A 164 -2.75 1.11 15.97
C THR A 164 -3.91 1.14 16.95
N ALA A 165 -4.99 0.41 16.67
CA ALA A 165 -6.10 0.27 17.59
C ALA A 165 -5.66 -0.42 18.89
N PRO A 166 -6.23 -0.02 20.05
CA PRO A 166 -6.00 -0.74 21.30
C PRO A 166 -6.39 -2.22 21.17
N ILE A 167 -5.55 -3.11 21.66
CA ILE A 167 -5.89 -4.54 21.75
C ILE A 167 -6.90 -4.68 22.89
N ILE A 168 -8.15 -4.96 22.54
CA ILE A 168 -9.18 -5.31 23.54
C ILE A 168 -9.09 -6.81 23.74
N ILE A 169 -8.47 -7.23 24.83
CA ILE A 169 -8.53 -8.62 25.30
C ILE A 169 -9.92 -8.78 25.92
N ARG A 170 -10.80 -9.55 25.25
CA ARG A 170 -12.03 -10.01 25.90
C ARG A 170 -11.66 -11.15 26.81
N GLU A 171 -11.79 -10.97 28.12
CA GLU A 171 -11.78 -12.09 29.04
C GLU A 171 -13.03 -12.91 28.72
N GLU A 172 -12.83 -14.14 28.26
CA GLU A 172 -13.92 -15.12 28.12
C GLU A 172 -14.37 -15.49 29.53
N ASN A 173 -15.58 -15.12 29.88
CA ASN A 173 -16.28 -15.57 31.09
C ASN A 173 -16.80 -16.99 30.89
#